data_da6b6113928fa287b379698cb4803b04
#
_entry.id   da6b6113928fa287b379698cb4803b04
#
_cell.length_a   1.000
_cell.length_b   1.000
_cell.length_c   1.000
_cell.angle_alpha   90.00
_cell.angle_beta   90.00
_cell.angle_gamma   90.00
#
_symmetry.space_group_name_H-M   'P 1'
#
loop_
_entity.id
_entity.type
_entity.pdbx_description
1 polymer ?
#
loop_
_entity_poly.entity_id
_entity_poly.type
_entity_poly.pdbx_seq_one_letter_code
_entity_poly.pdbx_strand_id
1 'polypeptide(L)'
;MNIKKLAILGTLATTFSFEAFASTGMPKIEELTGDTRTACEVILCLSSAQGRGIKECQAPLRKYFSIHVSGKHWYRKTLEARRRFLDLCPAANENAKMSALTTAVQHQEYACDAGTLNSKTETRRNWVRRSSEDGGSFSRRLIRTQAYIPDFCKALYDHEFTEYKQIQKPKYVCDANKWYSQADWNRGFERVEVSRKWNHREDRYDIQYKDVPIKKDCWE
;
A
#
# COMPACT_ATOMS: atom_id res chain seq x y z
N MET A 1 -29.19 -21.41 79.81
CA MET A 1 -28.28 -21.12 80.96
C MET A 1 -27.18 -20.24 80.40
N ASN A 2 -27.32 -18.95 80.63
CA ASN A 2 -26.32 -18.04 81.21
C ASN A 2 -24.95 -18.06 80.52
N ILE A 3 -24.31 -16.99 80.20
CA ILE A 3 -24.21 -15.62 80.67
C ILE A 3 -23.30 -14.86 79.69
N LYS A 4 -23.71 -13.70 79.22
CA LYS A 4 -23.06 -12.37 79.33
C LYS A 4 -21.54 -12.31 79.30
N LYS A 5 -21.00 -11.47 78.41
CA LYS A 5 -20.28 -10.20 78.67
C LYS A 5 -19.53 -9.85 77.44
N LEU A 6 -19.82 -8.78 76.82
CA LEU A 6 -19.57 -7.35 77.07
C LEU A 6 -18.12 -6.92 76.78
N ALA A 7 -18.07 -6.05 75.82
CA ALA A 7 -17.20 -4.87 75.67
C ALA A 7 -15.74 -5.12 75.24
N ILE A 8 -15.12 -4.37 74.37
CA ILE A 8 -14.87 -2.93 74.36
C ILE A 8 -14.25 -2.60 73.04
N LEU A 9 -14.79 -1.65 72.37
CA LEU A 9 -14.21 -0.53 71.63
C LEU A 9 -12.67 -0.47 71.57
N GLY A 10 -12.20 -0.40 70.36
CA GLY A 10 -10.89 0.07 70.04
C GLY A 10 -10.91 0.62 68.59
N THR A 11 -11.50 1.82 68.47
CA THR A 11 -11.40 2.60 67.20
C THR A 11 -9.98 3.14 67.10
N LEU A 12 -9.13 2.45 66.31
CA LEU A 12 -7.92 3.08 65.80
C LEU A 12 -8.30 3.80 64.49
N ALA A 13 -8.59 5.08 64.63
CA ALA A 13 -8.62 6.00 63.50
C ALA A 13 -7.18 6.24 62.99
N THR A 14 -6.73 5.42 62.09
CA THR A 14 -5.54 5.77 61.30
C THR A 14 -5.94 6.84 60.29
N THR A 15 -5.66 8.08 60.67
CA THR A 15 -5.67 9.21 59.72
C THR A 15 -4.59 8.94 58.66
N PHE A 16 -5.01 8.42 57.53
CA PHE A 16 -4.19 8.47 56.33
C PHE A 16 -4.08 9.94 55.91
N SER A 17 -2.96 10.56 56.31
CA SER A 17 -2.54 11.82 55.74
C SER A 17 -2.28 11.57 54.25
N PHE A 18 -3.22 11.96 53.40
CA PHE A 18 -3.03 12.07 51.96
C PHE A 18 -2.04 13.22 51.78
N GLU A 19 -0.75 12.89 51.77
CA GLU A 19 0.23 13.83 51.26
C GLU A 19 -0.14 14.13 49.79
N ALA A 20 -0.60 15.36 49.59
CA ALA A 20 -0.78 15.92 48.27
C ALA A 20 0.57 15.89 47.57
N PHE A 21 0.80 14.85 46.74
CA PHE A 21 1.84 14.91 45.75
C PHE A 21 1.60 16.14 44.89
N ALA A 22 2.36 17.21 45.20
CA ALA A 22 2.44 18.39 44.39
C ALA A 22 2.65 17.92 42.95
N SER A 23 1.68 18.18 42.11
CA SER A 23 1.71 17.99 40.65
C SER A 23 2.94 18.73 40.10
N THR A 24 4.07 18.03 40.07
CA THR A 24 5.19 18.44 39.21
C THR A 24 4.63 18.36 37.82
N GLY A 25 4.43 19.54 37.20
CA GLY A 25 3.69 19.76 35.97
C GLY A 25 3.98 18.70 34.93
N MET A 26 2.99 17.83 34.68
CA MET A 26 2.97 17.10 33.42
C MET A 26 3.03 18.15 32.33
N PRO A 27 3.94 17.99 31.38
CA PRO A 27 3.94 18.87 30.21
C PRO A 27 2.53 18.86 29.64
N LYS A 28 1.93 20.04 29.53
CA LYS A 28 0.60 20.21 28.94
C LYS A 28 0.69 19.65 27.52
N ILE A 29 0.13 18.47 27.30
CA ILE A 29 0.05 17.89 25.97
C ILE A 29 -0.86 18.82 25.18
N GLU A 30 -0.26 19.65 24.33
CA GLU A 30 -0.98 20.55 23.45
C GLU A 30 -1.74 19.69 22.44
N GLU A 31 -3.07 19.69 22.52
CA GLU A 31 -3.90 18.91 21.63
C GLU A 31 -3.72 19.44 20.19
N LEU A 32 -3.25 18.57 19.30
CA LEU A 32 -3.08 18.93 17.89
C LEU A 32 -4.46 19.22 17.26
N THR A 33 -4.56 20.32 16.53
CA THR A 33 -5.82 20.75 15.88
C THR A 33 -5.59 21.05 14.39
N GLY A 34 -6.67 21.15 13.64
CA GLY A 34 -6.63 21.57 12.23
C GLY A 34 -5.77 20.68 11.34
N ASP A 35 -4.97 21.30 10.50
CA ASP A 35 -4.13 20.61 9.50
C ASP A 35 -2.97 19.85 10.14
N THR A 36 -2.44 20.32 11.25
CA THR A 36 -1.40 19.64 12.03
C THR A 36 -1.89 18.29 12.52
N ARG A 37 -3.07 18.25 13.15
CA ARG A 37 -3.71 17.01 13.57
C ARG A 37 -3.96 16.09 12.37
N THR A 38 -4.55 16.62 11.31
CA THR A 38 -4.87 15.83 10.11
C THR A 38 -3.60 15.23 9.47
N ALA A 39 -2.49 15.96 9.43
CA ALA A 39 -1.21 15.46 8.90
C ALA A 39 -0.68 14.28 9.72
N CYS A 40 -0.75 14.34 11.06
CA CYS A 40 -0.38 13.24 11.92
C CYS A 40 -1.29 12.03 11.75
N GLU A 41 -2.60 12.25 11.66
CA GLU A 41 -3.59 11.19 11.37
C GLU A 41 -3.29 10.49 10.04
N VAL A 42 -2.92 11.22 8.99
CA VAL A 42 -2.53 10.64 7.69
C VAL A 42 -1.30 9.75 7.83
N ILE A 43 -0.26 10.18 8.54
CA ILE A 43 0.93 9.36 8.76
C ILE A 43 0.54 8.07 9.49
N LEU A 44 -0.25 8.13 10.56
CA LEU A 44 -0.73 6.96 11.30
C LEU A 44 -1.57 6.04 10.42
N CYS A 45 -2.54 6.59 9.70
CA CYS A 45 -3.43 5.82 8.83
C CYS A 45 -2.70 5.09 7.69
N LEU A 46 -1.68 5.72 7.11
CA LEU A 46 -0.93 5.13 6.00
C LEU A 46 0.23 4.23 6.48
N SER A 47 0.60 4.31 7.75
CA SER A 47 1.52 3.38 8.40
C SER A 47 0.85 2.08 8.83
N SER A 48 -0.48 2.05 8.88
CA SER A 48 -1.27 0.86 9.14
C SER A 48 -1.66 0.17 7.83
N ALA A 49 -1.52 -1.15 7.78
CA ALA A 49 -1.94 -1.95 6.63
C ALA A 49 -3.46 -1.89 6.40
N GLN A 50 -4.23 -1.70 7.46
CA GLN A 50 -5.70 -1.61 7.42
C GLN A 50 -6.22 -0.16 7.43
N GLY A 51 -5.34 0.83 7.61
CA GLY A 51 -5.74 2.22 7.85
C GLY A 51 -6.66 2.80 6.78
N ARG A 52 -6.52 2.39 5.53
CA ARG A 52 -7.41 2.81 4.44
C ARG A 52 -8.86 2.32 4.63
N GLY A 53 -9.09 1.26 5.39
CA GLY A 53 -10.42 0.72 5.71
C GLY A 53 -11.03 1.27 7.01
N ILE A 54 -10.24 1.95 7.83
CA ILE A 54 -10.68 2.48 9.14
C ILE A 54 -11.53 3.75 8.90
N LYS A 55 -12.67 3.83 9.58
CA LYS A 55 -13.62 4.95 9.42
C LYS A 55 -13.01 6.30 9.77
N GLU A 56 -12.24 6.36 10.83
CA GLU A 56 -11.56 7.56 11.33
C GLU A 56 -10.50 8.07 10.35
N CYS A 57 -9.93 7.18 9.56
CA CYS A 57 -8.94 7.51 8.53
C CYS A 57 -9.55 8.07 7.23
N GLN A 58 -10.85 7.91 7.01
CA GLN A 58 -11.48 8.30 5.74
C GLN A 58 -11.40 9.82 5.47
N ALA A 59 -11.64 10.65 6.49
CA ALA A 59 -11.60 12.10 6.34
C ALA A 59 -10.15 12.63 6.15
N PRO A 60 -9.17 12.25 6.98
CA PRO A 60 -7.77 12.61 6.79
C PRO A 60 -7.22 12.18 5.42
N LEU A 61 -7.48 10.93 5.02
CA LEU A 61 -6.99 10.39 3.74
C LEU A 61 -7.65 11.09 2.55
N ARG A 62 -8.94 11.40 2.60
CA ARG A 62 -9.60 12.18 1.55
C ARG A 62 -8.94 13.54 1.37
N LYS A 63 -8.68 14.26 2.47
CA LYS A 63 -7.98 15.55 2.44
C LYS A 63 -6.59 15.42 1.85
N TYR A 64 -5.81 14.45 2.28
CA TYR A 64 -4.47 14.20 1.80
C TYR A 64 -4.43 13.87 0.30
N PHE A 65 -5.27 12.94 -0.16
CA PHE A 65 -5.30 12.56 -1.57
C PHE A 65 -5.93 13.61 -2.49
N SER A 66 -6.68 14.58 -1.94
CA SER A 66 -7.12 15.75 -2.69
C SER A 66 -6.01 16.73 -3.04
N ILE A 67 -4.86 16.64 -2.35
CA ILE A 67 -3.67 17.46 -2.67
C ILE A 67 -3.15 17.01 -4.03
N HIS A 68 -3.43 17.81 -5.04
CA HIS A 68 -3.03 17.57 -6.43
C HIS A 68 -2.61 18.90 -7.07
N VAL A 69 -1.49 18.87 -7.81
CA VAL A 69 -1.00 20.01 -8.58
C VAL A 69 -1.04 19.65 -10.06
N SER A 70 -1.73 20.43 -10.86
CA SER A 70 -1.83 20.23 -12.31
C SER A 70 -0.68 20.90 -13.08
N GLY A 71 -0.56 20.59 -14.38
CA GLY A 71 0.38 21.21 -15.30
C GLY A 71 1.72 20.47 -15.43
N LYS A 72 2.72 21.14 -16.02
CA LYS A 72 4.04 20.55 -16.25
C LYS A 72 4.70 20.09 -14.94
N HIS A 73 5.22 18.85 -14.93
CA HIS A 73 5.80 18.20 -13.74
C HIS A 73 4.81 18.02 -12.57
N TRP A 74 3.52 17.84 -12.89
CA TRP A 74 2.44 17.70 -11.91
C TRP A 74 2.73 16.66 -10.82
N TYR A 75 3.28 15.51 -11.21
CA TYR A 75 3.57 14.43 -10.27
C TYR A 75 4.56 14.87 -9.17
N ARG A 76 5.72 15.39 -9.57
CA ARG A 76 6.73 15.89 -8.61
C ARG A 76 6.18 17.00 -7.73
N LYS A 77 5.47 17.97 -8.33
CA LYS A 77 4.86 19.07 -7.57
C LYS A 77 3.79 18.58 -6.59
N THR A 78 3.03 17.56 -6.96
CA THR A 78 2.05 16.92 -6.07
C THR A 78 2.74 16.25 -4.90
N LEU A 79 3.82 15.48 -5.13
CA LEU A 79 4.61 14.89 -4.05
C LEU A 79 5.20 15.96 -3.12
N GLU A 80 5.76 17.02 -3.66
CA GLU A 80 6.29 18.14 -2.87
C GLU A 80 5.19 18.82 -2.01
N ALA A 81 3.99 19.00 -2.56
CA ALA A 81 2.85 19.55 -1.84
C ALA A 81 2.36 18.61 -0.73
N ARG A 82 2.29 17.30 -1.01
CA ARG A 82 1.98 16.27 -0.01
C ARG A 82 3.02 16.22 1.10
N ARG A 83 4.32 16.33 0.76
CA ARG A 83 5.37 16.37 1.77
C ARG A 83 5.21 17.58 2.69
N ARG A 84 5.02 18.78 2.16
CA ARG A 84 4.77 19.99 2.96
C ARG A 84 3.57 19.84 3.90
N PHE A 85 2.52 19.15 3.44
CA PHE A 85 1.38 18.87 4.30
C PHE A 85 1.73 17.89 5.43
N LEU A 86 2.44 16.79 5.14
CA LEU A 86 2.87 15.82 6.16
C LEU A 86 3.84 16.44 7.17
N ASP A 87 4.69 17.37 6.75
CA ASP A 87 5.64 18.09 7.60
C ASP A 87 4.95 19.02 8.63
N LEU A 88 3.64 19.26 8.51
CA LEU A 88 2.87 19.93 9.57
C LEU A 88 2.76 19.07 10.83
N CYS A 89 2.90 17.74 10.72
CA CYS A 89 2.96 16.86 11.87
C CYS A 89 4.33 16.99 12.57
N PRO A 90 4.40 17.41 13.86
CA PRO A 90 5.68 17.58 14.56
C PRO A 90 6.56 16.34 14.53
N ALA A 91 5.96 15.15 14.60
CA ALA A 91 6.68 13.87 14.56
C ALA A 91 7.27 13.54 13.19
N ALA A 92 6.82 14.17 12.09
CA ALA A 92 7.22 13.80 10.71
C ALA A 92 8.72 13.83 10.46
N ASN A 93 9.42 14.72 11.13
CA ASN A 93 10.87 14.97 10.99
C ASN A 93 11.62 14.90 12.33
N GLU A 94 11.01 14.33 13.38
CA GLU A 94 11.59 14.26 14.72
C GLU A 94 12.96 13.54 14.72
N ASN A 95 13.09 12.53 13.88
CA ASN A 95 14.33 11.78 13.70
C ASN A 95 14.41 11.19 12.28
N ALA A 96 15.57 10.61 11.94
CA ALA A 96 15.81 10.04 10.61
C ALA A 96 14.80 8.91 10.25
N LYS A 97 14.38 8.11 11.24
CA LYS A 97 13.42 7.01 11.01
C LYS A 97 12.04 7.56 10.68
N MET A 98 11.55 8.54 11.46
CA MET A 98 10.29 9.21 11.16
C MET A 98 10.30 9.93 9.82
N SER A 99 11.41 10.60 9.46
CA SER A 99 11.55 11.21 8.15
C SER A 99 11.51 10.19 7.01
N ALA A 100 12.11 9.01 7.19
CA ALA A 100 12.04 7.89 6.23
C ALA A 100 10.60 7.35 6.09
N LEU A 101 9.88 7.18 7.20
CA LEU A 101 8.47 6.79 7.20
C LEU A 101 7.62 7.82 6.47
N THR A 102 7.77 9.09 6.79
CA THR A 102 7.05 10.19 6.14
C THR A 102 7.31 10.21 4.64
N THR A 103 8.53 9.90 4.21
CA THR A 103 8.88 9.76 2.79
C THR A 103 8.17 8.57 2.14
N ALA A 104 8.10 7.41 2.80
CA ALA A 104 7.36 6.26 2.29
C ALA A 104 5.86 6.58 2.16
N VAL A 105 5.27 7.22 3.17
CA VAL A 105 3.88 7.69 3.18
C VAL A 105 3.62 8.70 2.05
N GLN A 106 4.52 9.65 1.82
CA GLN A 106 4.44 10.64 0.73
C GLN A 106 4.24 9.98 -0.63
N HIS A 107 4.94 8.88 -0.89
CA HIS A 107 4.92 8.16 -2.17
C HIS A 107 3.82 7.08 -2.24
N GLN A 108 3.09 6.84 -1.15
CA GLN A 108 2.07 5.80 -1.11
C GLN A 108 0.82 6.19 -1.90
N GLU A 109 0.73 5.72 -3.15
CA GLU A 109 -0.42 5.98 -4.03
C GLU A 109 -1.60 5.05 -3.75
N TYR A 110 -1.33 3.80 -3.35
CA TYR A 110 -2.32 2.75 -3.11
C TYR A 110 -1.90 1.82 -1.97
N ALA A 111 -2.78 0.92 -1.58
CA ALA A 111 -2.49 -0.07 -0.55
C ALA A 111 -1.46 -1.11 -1.04
N CYS A 112 -0.71 -1.68 -0.10
CA CYS A 112 0.39 -2.58 -0.41
C CYS A 112 0.02 -4.07 -0.23
N ASP A 113 -1.29 -4.38 -0.15
CA ASP A 113 -1.80 -5.75 -0.05
C ASP A 113 -1.82 -6.47 -1.41
N ALA A 114 -1.88 -7.80 -1.38
CA ALA A 114 -1.90 -8.64 -2.58
C ALA A 114 -3.07 -8.31 -3.52
N GLY A 115 -4.27 -8.06 -2.98
CA GLY A 115 -5.45 -7.71 -3.78
C GLY A 115 -5.26 -6.43 -4.57
N THR A 116 -4.73 -5.38 -3.92
CA THR A 116 -4.41 -4.11 -4.59
C THR A 116 -3.31 -4.30 -5.64
N LEU A 117 -2.23 -5.03 -5.32
CA LEU A 117 -1.14 -5.27 -6.26
C LEU A 117 -1.60 -6.07 -7.49
N ASN A 118 -2.54 -7.02 -7.33
CA ASN A 118 -3.15 -7.76 -8.44
C ASN A 118 -3.94 -6.86 -9.39
N SER A 119 -4.47 -5.75 -8.92
CA SER A 119 -5.17 -4.77 -9.76
C SER A 119 -4.23 -3.88 -10.58
N LYS A 120 -2.91 -3.89 -10.26
CA LYS A 120 -1.92 -3.05 -10.95
C LYS A 120 -1.32 -3.78 -12.14
N THR A 121 -1.23 -3.08 -13.24
CA THR A 121 -0.63 -3.61 -14.47
C THR A 121 0.54 -2.75 -14.90
N GLU A 122 1.49 -3.39 -15.57
CA GLU A 122 2.57 -2.70 -16.26
C GLU A 122 2.55 -3.02 -17.75
N THR A 123 3.03 -2.08 -18.54
CA THR A 123 3.02 -2.21 -20.01
C THR A 123 4.40 -1.92 -20.56
N ARG A 124 4.76 -2.62 -21.63
CA ARG A 124 5.93 -2.32 -22.46
C ARG A 124 5.57 -2.30 -23.93
N ARG A 125 6.36 -1.56 -24.73
CA ARG A 125 6.27 -1.61 -26.19
C ARG A 125 7.29 -2.60 -26.71
N ASN A 126 6.84 -3.50 -27.57
CA ASN A 126 7.71 -4.38 -28.34
C ASN A 126 7.66 -3.97 -29.81
N TRP A 127 8.81 -3.69 -30.39
CA TRP A 127 8.94 -3.34 -31.80
C TRP A 127 9.13 -4.62 -32.61
N VAL A 128 8.23 -4.85 -33.59
CA VAL A 128 8.27 -6.00 -34.45
C VAL A 128 8.54 -5.47 -35.86
N ARG A 129 9.64 -5.93 -36.49
CA ARG A 129 9.91 -5.64 -37.90
C ARG A 129 8.99 -6.51 -38.75
N ARG A 130 8.36 -5.94 -39.78
CA ARG A 130 7.69 -6.71 -40.81
C ARG A 130 8.74 -7.34 -41.72
N SER A 131 8.51 -8.60 -42.06
CA SER A 131 9.34 -9.35 -43.01
C SER A 131 9.03 -9.03 -44.50
N SER A 132 8.40 -7.89 -44.79
CA SER A 132 8.05 -7.50 -46.17
C SER A 132 9.08 -6.52 -46.73
N GLU A 133 9.19 -6.49 -48.07
CA GLU A 133 10.09 -5.62 -48.83
C GLU A 133 9.94 -4.13 -48.50
N ASP A 134 8.79 -3.72 -47.97
CA ASP A 134 8.50 -2.34 -47.56
C ASP A 134 9.09 -1.96 -46.16
N GLY A 135 9.83 -2.85 -45.52
CA GLY A 135 10.67 -2.54 -44.34
C GLY A 135 9.99 -1.89 -43.15
N GLY A 136 8.67 -1.96 -43.04
CA GLY A 136 7.91 -1.32 -41.96
C GLY A 136 8.10 -2.02 -40.60
N SER A 137 8.16 -1.24 -39.53
CA SER A 137 8.06 -1.76 -38.15
C SER A 137 6.78 -1.29 -37.50
N PHE A 138 6.18 -2.14 -36.68
CA PHE A 138 5.05 -1.75 -35.85
C PHE A 138 5.32 -2.03 -34.38
N SER A 139 4.74 -1.22 -33.50
CA SER A 139 4.86 -1.45 -32.05
C SER A 139 3.65 -2.23 -31.53
N ARG A 140 3.91 -3.29 -30.79
CA ARG A 140 2.88 -4.03 -30.05
C ARG A 140 2.96 -3.67 -28.58
N ARG A 141 1.84 -3.25 -28.00
CA ARG A 141 1.75 -3.07 -26.55
C ARG A 141 1.60 -4.43 -25.89
N LEU A 142 2.48 -4.72 -24.97
CA LEU A 142 2.42 -5.89 -24.10
C LEU A 142 2.05 -5.46 -22.70
N ILE A 143 1.31 -6.30 -21.97
CA ILE A 143 0.78 -6.03 -20.63
C ILE A 143 0.93 -7.28 -19.75
N ARG A 144 1.11 -7.05 -18.45
CA ARG A 144 1.02 -8.08 -17.41
C ARG A 144 0.60 -7.46 -16.08
N THR A 145 0.27 -8.27 -15.07
CA THR A 145 0.22 -7.80 -13.68
C THR A 145 1.60 -7.30 -13.29
N GLN A 146 1.68 -6.14 -12.64
CA GLN A 146 2.94 -5.55 -12.19
C GLN A 146 3.74 -6.56 -11.35
N ALA A 147 4.95 -6.89 -11.79
CA ALA A 147 5.75 -7.97 -11.21
C ALA A 147 6.75 -7.51 -10.13
N TYR A 148 6.64 -6.28 -9.69
CA TYR A 148 7.50 -5.72 -8.64
C TYR A 148 6.67 -5.04 -7.56
N ILE A 149 7.15 -5.12 -6.33
CA ILE A 149 6.61 -4.33 -5.22
C ILE A 149 7.16 -2.91 -5.33
N PRO A 150 6.32 -1.86 -5.33
CA PRO A 150 6.77 -0.47 -5.33
C PRO A 150 7.71 -0.15 -4.17
N ASP A 151 8.64 0.78 -4.37
CA ASP A 151 9.63 1.11 -3.34
C ASP A 151 9.01 1.67 -2.07
N PHE A 152 7.91 2.43 -2.18
CA PHE A 152 7.17 2.88 -1.00
C PHE A 152 6.56 1.71 -0.22
N CYS A 153 6.08 0.65 -0.89
CA CYS A 153 5.59 -0.54 -0.21
C CYS A 153 6.74 -1.30 0.47
N LYS A 154 7.89 -1.46 -0.21
CA LYS A 154 9.07 -2.07 0.42
C LYS A 154 9.46 -1.31 1.68
N ALA A 155 9.55 0.04 1.58
CA ALA A 155 9.89 0.90 2.70
C ALA A 155 8.91 0.73 3.87
N LEU A 156 7.59 0.60 3.62
CA LEU A 156 6.60 0.37 4.66
C LEU A 156 6.74 -1.02 5.32
N TYR A 157 6.96 -2.09 4.54
CA TYR A 157 7.16 -3.44 5.08
C TYR A 157 8.44 -3.58 5.91
N ASP A 158 9.47 -2.83 5.56
CA ASP A 158 10.78 -2.92 6.23
C ASP A 158 10.90 -1.94 7.41
N HIS A 159 9.94 -0.99 7.57
CA HIS A 159 10.00 0.07 8.58
C HIS A 159 9.48 -0.39 9.95
N GLU A 160 10.25 -0.09 11.02
CA GLU A 160 9.96 -0.55 12.38
C GLU A 160 8.70 0.08 13.03
N PHE A 161 8.25 1.25 12.55
CA PHE A 161 7.10 1.98 13.10
C PHE A 161 5.82 1.73 12.32
N THR A 162 5.78 0.70 11.48
CA THR A 162 4.57 0.33 10.72
C THR A 162 4.03 -1.01 11.16
N GLU A 163 2.71 -1.19 11.02
CA GLU A 163 2.08 -2.50 11.20
C GLU A 163 2.41 -3.46 10.04
N TYR A 164 2.85 -2.95 8.89
CA TYR A 164 3.26 -3.75 7.75
C TYR A 164 4.37 -4.74 8.08
N LYS A 165 5.26 -4.41 9.03
CA LYS A 165 6.32 -5.32 9.49
C LYS A 165 5.78 -6.59 10.15
N GLN A 166 4.57 -6.54 10.71
CA GLN A 166 3.94 -7.66 11.42
C GLN A 166 3.15 -8.58 10.50
N ILE A 167 2.95 -8.20 9.25
CA ILE A 167 2.20 -8.98 8.25
C ILE A 167 3.14 -9.52 7.18
N GLN A 168 2.72 -10.62 6.56
CA GLN A 168 3.51 -11.23 5.50
C GLN A 168 3.53 -10.31 4.26
N LYS A 169 4.73 -10.02 3.77
CA LYS A 169 4.94 -9.28 2.53
C LYS A 169 4.41 -10.08 1.35
N PRO A 170 3.58 -9.50 0.48
CA PRO A 170 3.05 -10.19 -0.70
C PRO A 170 4.16 -10.76 -1.59
N LYS A 171 3.93 -11.96 -2.11
CA LYS A 171 4.86 -12.67 -2.99
C LYS A 171 4.29 -12.78 -4.40
N TYR A 172 5.10 -12.45 -5.41
CA TYR A 172 4.73 -12.64 -6.80
C TYR A 172 4.94 -14.10 -7.22
N VAL A 173 3.89 -14.75 -7.70
CA VAL A 173 3.87 -16.20 -8.01
C VAL A 173 3.72 -16.51 -9.50
N CYS A 174 3.49 -15.52 -10.36
CA CYS A 174 3.45 -15.71 -11.81
C CYS A 174 4.87 -15.65 -12.42
N ASP A 175 4.97 -16.03 -13.69
CA ASP A 175 6.21 -15.84 -14.44
C ASP A 175 6.44 -14.36 -14.75
N ALA A 176 7.46 -13.78 -14.11
CA ALA A 176 7.82 -12.38 -14.27
C ALA A 176 8.41 -12.06 -15.66
N ASN A 177 8.69 -13.05 -16.50
CA ASN A 177 9.17 -12.84 -17.88
C ASN A 177 8.03 -12.89 -18.89
N LYS A 178 6.86 -13.40 -18.49
CA LYS A 178 5.73 -13.56 -19.41
C LYS A 178 4.96 -12.26 -19.59
N TRP A 179 4.73 -11.91 -20.85
CA TRP A 179 3.98 -10.74 -21.27
C TRP A 179 2.92 -11.16 -22.27
N TYR A 180 1.76 -10.56 -22.17
CA TYR A 180 0.62 -10.85 -23.04
C TYR A 180 0.35 -9.68 -23.97
N SER A 181 -0.24 -9.96 -25.15
CA SER A 181 -0.78 -8.89 -25.99
C SER A 181 -1.96 -8.22 -25.28
N GLN A 182 -2.19 -6.94 -25.54
CA GLN A 182 -3.35 -6.23 -24.97
C GLN A 182 -4.68 -6.94 -25.32
N ALA A 183 -4.77 -7.54 -26.53
CA ALA A 183 -5.96 -8.26 -26.96
C ALA A 183 -6.18 -9.55 -26.15
N ASP A 184 -5.12 -10.36 -25.93
CA ASP A 184 -5.20 -11.58 -25.13
C ASP A 184 -5.53 -11.26 -23.67
N TRP A 185 -4.87 -10.23 -23.13
CA TRP A 185 -5.15 -9.77 -21.77
C TRP A 185 -6.62 -9.40 -21.56
N ASN A 186 -7.20 -8.66 -22.53
CA ASN A 186 -8.61 -8.25 -22.46
C ASN A 186 -9.55 -9.45 -22.60
N ARG A 187 -9.22 -10.43 -23.44
CA ARG A 187 -10.00 -11.69 -23.57
C ARG A 187 -9.88 -12.59 -22.35
N GLY A 188 -8.79 -12.50 -21.58
CA GLY A 188 -8.51 -13.36 -20.44
C GLY A 188 -7.85 -14.68 -20.78
N PHE A 189 -7.49 -14.93 -22.04
CA PHE A 189 -6.76 -16.10 -22.49
C PHE A 189 -5.83 -15.79 -23.66
N GLU A 190 -4.75 -16.54 -23.78
CA GLU A 190 -3.87 -16.54 -24.94
C GLU A 190 -4.14 -17.78 -25.81
N ARG A 191 -4.04 -17.60 -27.11
CA ARG A 191 -4.15 -18.71 -28.07
C ARG A 191 -2.75 -19.24 -28.37
N VAL A 192 -2.49 -20.47 -27.95
CA VAL A 192 -1.19 -21.13 -28.08
C VAL A 192 -1.29 -22.20 -29.16
N GLU A 193 -0.35 -22.21 -30.09
CA GLU A 193 -0.23 -23.27 -31.10
C GLU A 193 0.22 -24.56 -30.42
N VAL A 194 -0.56 -25.63 -30.57
CA VAL A 194 -0.28 -26.97 -30.00
C VAL A 194 0.12 -27.99 -31.03
N SER A 195 -0.23 -27.78 -32.30
CA SER A 195 0.11 -28.68 -33.42
C SER A 195 0.18 -27.91 -34.71
N ARG A 196 1.13 -28.30 -35.56
CA ARG A 196 1.29 -27.78 -36.92
C ARG A 196 1.61 -28.94 -37.81
N LYS A 197 0.71 -29.25 -38.78
CA LYS A 197 0.87 -30.32 -39.76
C LYS A 197 0.74 -29.76 -41.17
N TRP A 198 1.66 -30.12 -42.06
CA TRP A 198 1.56 -29.75 -43.44
C TRP A 198 0.46 -30.53 -44.15
N ASN A 199 -0.45 -29.84 -44.82
CA ASN A 199 -1.52 -30.42 -45.62
C ASN A 199 -1.14 -30.34 -47.10
N HIS A 200 -0.71 -31.46 -47.64
CA HIS A 200 -0.28 -31.55 -49.05
C HIS A 200 -1.40 -31.30 -50.06
N ARG A 201 -2.68 -31.48 -49.67
CA ARG A 201 -3.80 -31.24 -50.57
C ARG A 201 -4.13 -29.77 -50.74
N GLU A 202 -3.95 -29.00 -49.66
CA GLU A 202 -4.33 -27.59 -49.61
C GLU A 202 -3.12 -26.66 -49.66
N ASP A 203 -1.92 -27.23 -49.77
CA ASP A 203 -0.63 -26.50 -49.81
C ASP A 203 -0.48 -25.48 -48.68
N ARG A 204 -0.93 -25.88 -47.46
CA ARG A 204 -0.89 -25.04 -46.27
C ARG A 204 -0.64 -25.83 -44.99
N TYR A 205 -0.31 -25.14 -43.90
CA TYR A 205 -0.26 -25.74 -42.60
C TYR A 205 -1.64 -25.76 -41.93
N ASP A 206 -2.05 -26.93 -41.48
CA ASP A 206 -3.17 -27.08 -40.53
C ASP A 206 -2.63 -26.87 -39.12
N ILE A 207 -3.05 -25.76 -38.52
CA ILE A 207 -2.57 -25.35 -37.21
C ILE A 207 -3.69 -25.49 -36.21
N GLN A 208 -3.44 -26.27 -35.16
CA GLN A 208 -4.37 -26.38 -34.03
C GLN A 208 -3.92 -25.46 -32.92
N TYR A 209 -4.89 -24.76 -32.32
CA TYR A 209 -4.68 -23.85 -31.23
C TYR A 209 -5.41 -24.31 -29.99
N LYS A 210 -4.84 -23.98 -28.82
CA LYS A 210 -5.50 -24.16 -27.52
C LYS A 210 -5.57 -22.79 -26.84
N ASP A 211 -6.73 -22.47 -26.28
CA ASP A 211 -6.90 -21.29 -25.45
C ASP A 211 -6.43 -21.59 -24.02
N VAL A 212 -5.45 -20.84 -23.55
CA VAL A 212 -4.85 -20.97 -22.22
C VAL A 212 -5.25 -19.76 -21.38
N PRO A 213 -5.96 -19.92 -20.26
CA PRO A 213 -6.36 -18.82 -19.39
C PRO A 213 -5.14 -18.02 -18.89
N ILE A 214 -5.31 -16.70 -18.82
CA ILE A 214 -4.30 -15.80 -18.27
C ILE A 214 -4.55 -15.64 -16.78
N LYS A 215 -3.62 -16.09 -15.92
CA LYS A 215 -3.63 -15.81 -14.48
C LYS A 215 -3.27 -14.33 -14.28
N LYS A 216 -4.21 -13.53 -13.75
CA LYS A 216 -4.02 -12.11 -13.44
C LYS A 216 -3.72 -11.87 -11.98
N ASP A 217 -4.20 -12.76 -11.09
CA ASP A 217 -3.95 -12.73 -9.65
C ASP A 217 -2.59 -13.37 -9.38
N CYS A 218 -1.55 -12.54 -9.46
CA CYS A 218 -0.15 -12.96 -9.38
C CYS A 218 0.49 -12.68 -8.02
N TRP A 219 -0.17 -11.96 -7.14
CA TRP A 219 0.28 -11.65 -5.79
C TRP A 219 -0.52 -12.43 -4.75
N GLU A 220 0.19 -13.06 -3.83
CA GLU A 220 -0.34 -13.85 -2.72
C GLU A 220 0.25 -13.39 -1.37
#